data_915396f44f2e77d89ce666a09b813dbf
#
_entry.id   915396f44f2e77d89ce666a09b813dbf
#
_cell.length_a   1.000
_cell.length_b   1.000
_cell.length_c   1.000
_cell.angle_alpha   90.00
_cell.angle_beta   90.00
_cell.angle_gamma   90.00
#
_symmetry.space_group_name_H-M   'P 1'
#
loop_
_entity.id
_entity.type
_entity.pdbx_description
1 polymer ?
#
loop_
_entity_poly.entity_id
_entity_poly.type
_entity_poly.pdbx_seq_one_letter_code
_entity_poly.pdbx_strand_id
1 'polypeptide(L)'
;MRVQDEKTKVIDGAVSRRKILLGGTTLAVAMAMGSAARIHTAQAQQRPVAVSAALPSDQIGEVAVNAYLYAYPLISMEMTRRLSTNVADTRQFAKAPMNQFANLPAFPDATYTDIARPNADTLYSLMWFDVSKEPLLINVSDSAGRYYLLPMLDMWTDVFQSTGSRTTGTSAQLLAIAEPRWQGQLPSGAMLVRSPTACGWVIGRTQTNGKADYDAVHKFQAGLITTPLSEWGKSYRPPAAAINPDWDMKTPAVDQVEKLGAAVYFSLFTELTKLNPPHANDYPILEQMRRMGIEPGKPFALDKASPEVQSALSEAG
;
A
#
# COMPACT_ATOMS: atom_id res chain seq x y z
N MET A 1 42.11 -21.36 46.72
CA MET A 1 42.22 -22.04 45.41
C MET A 1 42.00 -20.96 44.33
N ARG A 2 43.07 -20.63 43.62
CA ARG A 2 43.13 -19.52 42.62
C ARG A 2 42.43 -19.96 41.34
N VAL A 3 41.63 -19.09 40.77
CA VAL A 3 41.22 -19.18 39.34
C VAL A 3 41.57 -17.84 38.70
N GLN A 4 42.30 -17.93 37.61
CA GLN A 4 42.98 -16.87 36.90
C GLN A 4 42.02 -16.04 36.04
N ASP A 5 42.33 -14.73 35.99
CA ASP A 5 41.85 -13.74 35.02
C ASP A 5 42.33 -14.08 33.60
N GLU A 6 41.43 -14.15 32.66
CA GLU A 6 41.75 -14.16 31.23
C GLU A 6 41.22 -12.86 30.59
N LYS A 7 42.17 -11.99 30.24
CA LYS A 7 41.96 -10.68 29.61
C LYS A 7 41.57 -10.90 28.14
N THR A 8 40.37 -10.53 27.77
CA THR A 8 39.97 -10.39 26.38
C THR A 8 40.44 -9.03 25.82
N LYS A 9 41.30 -9.08 24.82
CA LYS A 9 41.77 -7.91 24.04
C LYS A 9 40.63 -7.40 23.18
N VAL A 10 40.20 -6.17 23.43
CA VAL A 10 39.37 -5.37 22.53
C VAL A 10 40.26 -4.79 21.43
N ILE A 11 39.93 -5.10 20.19
CA ILE A 11 40.57 -4.48 19.01
C ILE A 11 39.75 -3.25 18.65
N ASP A 12 40.29 -2.09 19.00
CA ASP A 12 39.80 -0.77 18.59
C ASP A 12 40.23 -0.52 17.13
N GLY A 13 39.29 -0.45 16.22
CA GLY A 13 39.47 -0.13 14.81
C GLY A 13 38.40 0.82 14.29
N ALA A 14 38.25 1.98 14.95
CA ALA A 14 37.38 3.04 14.43
C ALA A 14 38.08 3.82 13.32
N VAL A 15 37.76 3.56 12.07
CA VAL A 15 38.18 4.39 10.94
C VAL A 15 37.26 5.60 10.84
N SER A 16 37.82 6.74 11.25
CA SER A 16 37.17 8.06 11.20
C SER A 16 37.00 8.55 9.74
N ARG A 17 35.77 8.78 9.29
CA ARG A 17 35.39 9.35 7.98
C ARG A 17 35.67 10.87 7.84
N ARG A 18 36.61 11.44 8.57
CA ARG A 18 36.84 12.91 8.63
C ARG A 18 38.18 13.37 8.11
N LYS A 19 38.88 12.65 7.25
CA LYS A 19 40.19 13.11 6.69
C LYS A 19 40.32 12.92 5.18
N ILE A 20 39.34 13.35 4.40
CA ILE A 20 39.49 13.57 2.95
C ILE A 20 38.83 14.93 2.63
N LEU A 21 39.47 16.00 3.02
CA LEU A 21 39.24 17.36 2.53
C LEU A 21 40.32 18.26 3.14
N LEU A 22 41.47 18.37 2.46
CA LEU A 22 42.38 19.50 2.50
C LEU A 22 43.66 19.09 1.74
N GLY A 23 43.71 19.40 0.47
CA GLY A 23 44.87 19.31 -0.39
C GLY A 23 44.67 20.26 -1.55
N GLY A 24 44.70 21.57 -1.25
CA GLY A 24 44.77 22.59 -2.28
C GLY A 24 46.20 22.68 -2.82
N THR A 25 46.33 22.69 -4.13
CA THR A 25 47.52 23.22 -4.82
C THR A 25 47.08 24.10 -5.98
N THR A 26 47.32 25.36 -5.78
CA THR A 26 47.41 26.41 -6.81
C THR A 26 48.35 26.00 -7.93
N LEU A 27 47.92 26.06 -9.19
CA LEU A 27 48.82 26.15 -10.33
C LEU A 27 48.35 27.23 -11.31
N ALA A 28 49.33 28.00 -11.72
CA ALA A 28 49.27 29.26 -12.42
C ALA A 28 48.75 29.14 -13.87
N VAL A 29 48.21 30.29 -14.30
CA VAL A 29 47.80 30.63 -15.67
C VAL A 29 49.02 30.62 -16.57
N ALA A 30 48.95 29.90 -17.69
CA ALA A 30 49.72 30.15 -18.89
C ALA A 30 48.78 30.16 -20.08
N MET A 31 48.63 31.32 -20.70
CA MET A 31 48.01 31.48 -22.02
C MET A 31 48.90 30.85 -23.09
N ALA A 32 48.35 29.98 -23.89
CA ALA A 32 48.82 29.66 -25.24
C ALA A 32 47.65 29.50 -26.17
N MET A 33 47.67 30.28 -27.23
CA MET A 33 46.64 30.32 -28.29
C MET A 33 46.63 29.03 -29.13
N GLY A 34 45.43 28.66 -29.56
CA GLY A 34 45.22 28.01 -30.84
C GLY A 34 45.16 26.50 -30.82
N SER A 35 43.98 25.98 -30.58
CA SER A 35 43.46 24.79 -31.29
C SER A 35 41.96 24.68 -31.02
N ALA A 36 41.17 24.83 -32.04
CA ALA A 36 39.72 24.60 -31.98
C ALA A 36 39.46 23.12 -31.63
N ALA A 37 39.36 22.82 -30.35
CA ALA A 37 38.84 21.53 -29.89
C ALA A 37 37.35 21.44 -30.30
N ARG A 38 37.07 20.65 -31.34
CA ARG A 38 35.70 20.22 -31.64
C ARG A 38 35.18 19.46 -30.41
N ILE A 39 34.32 20.12 -29.64
CA ILE A 39 33.52 19.45 -28.67
C ILE A 39 32.59 18.53 -29.45
N HIS A 40 32.96 17.26 -29.55
CA HIS A 40 32.03 16.23 -29.94
C HIS A 40 31.01 16.13 -28.80
N THR A 41 29.89 16.81 -28.94
CA THR A 41 28.69 16.46 -28.19
C THR A 41 28.39 15.01 -28.54
N ALA A 42 28.71 14.11 -27.62
CA ALA A 42 28.20 12.76 -27.67
C ALA A 42 26.68 12.89 -27.57
N GLN A 43 26.01 12.96 -28.72
CA GLN A 43 24.59 12.66 -28.77
C GLN A 43 24.45 11.25 -28.25
N ALA A 44 23.92 11.12 -27.04
CA ALA A 44 23.40 9.85 -26.56
C ALA A 44 22.40 9.40 -27.62
N GLN A 45 22.85 8.50 -28.51
CA GLN A 45 21.95 7.77 -29.39
C GLN A 45 20.96 7.09 -28.45
N GLN A 46 19.73 7.61 -28.40
CA GLN A 46 18.61 6.88 -27.91
C GLN A 46 18.56 5.59 -28.72
N ARG A 47 19.13 4.51 -28.17
CA ARG A 47 18.87 3.18 -28.70
C ARG A 47 17.37 3.05 -28.77
N PRO A 48 16.79 2.73 -29.94
CA PRO A 48 15.37 2.41 -29.99
C PRO A 48 15.15 1.34 -28.92
N VAL A 49 14.22 1.60 -28.02
CA VAL A 49 13.77 0.58 -27.06
C VAL A 49 13.37 -0.59 -27.93
N ALA A 50 14.14 -1.67 -27.87
CA ALA A 50 13.85 -2.86 -28.65
C ALA A 50 12.42 -3.25 -28.31
N VAL A 51 11.56 -3.34 -29.31
CA VAL A 51 10.22 -3.92 -29.15
C VAL A 51 10.50 -5.30 -28.55
N SER A 52 10.03 -5.51 -27.32
CA SER A 52 10.31 -6.74 -26.59
C SER A 52 9.85 -7.90 -27.44
N ALA A 53 10.76 -8.80 -27.75
CA ALA A 53 10.42 -10.02 -28.50
C ALA A 53 9.31 -10.78 -27.77
N ALA A 54 8.41 -11.43 -28.49
CA ALA A 54 7.41 -12.31 -27.93
C ALA A 54 8.09 -13.34 -27.00
N LEU A 55 7.34 -13.80 -25.99
CA LEU A 55 7.84 -14.87 -25.13
C LEU A 55 8.06 -16.16 -25.95
N PRO A 56 9.13 -16.92 -25.66
CA PRO A 56 9.25 -18.28 -26.16
C PRO A 56 8.05 -19.13 -25.73
N SER A 57 7.55 -19.99 -26.62
CA SER A 57 6.32 -20.77 -26.36
C SER A 57 6.42 -21.66 -25.12
N ASP A 58 7.60 -22.15 -24.79
CA ASP A 58 7.90 -22.96 -23.60
C ASP A 58 7.85 -22.17 -22.28
N GLN A 59 7.89 -20.83 -22.33
CA GLN A 59 7.82 -19.96 -21.16
C GLN A 59 6.42 -19.37 -20.90
N ILE A 60 5.53 -19.40 -21.89
CA ILE A 60 4.22 -18.72 -21.80
C ILE A 60 3.40 -19.24 -20.61
N GLY A 61 3.35 -20.56 -20.38
CA GLY A 61 2.62 -21.16 -19.28
C GLY A 61 3.14 -20.72 -17.91
N GLU A 62 4.45 -20.75 -17.71
CA GLU A 62 5.06 -20.30 -16.45
C GLU A 62 4.80 -18.81 -16.19
N VAL A 63 4.96 -17.98 -17.22
CA VAL A 63 4.70 -16.54 -17.09
C VAL A 63 3.23 -16.26 -16.83
N ALA A 64 2.29 -17.03 -17.39
CA ALA A 64 0.86 -16.90 -17.13
C ALA A 64 0.53 -17.16 -15.66
N VAL A 65 1.07 -18.24 -15.07
CA VAL A 65 0.91 -18.54 -13.64
C VAL A 65 1.52 -17.43 -12.78
N ASN A 66 2.73 -16.98 -13.11
CA ASN A 66 3.37 -15.90 -12.38
C ASN A 66 2.59 -14.57 -12.47
N ALA A 67 1.99 -14.27 -13.62
CA ALA A 67 1.14 -13.11 -13.80
C ALA A 67 -0.15 -13.19 -12.97
N TYR A 68 -0.78 -14.37 -12.90
CA TYR A 68 -1.93 -14.61 -12.04
C TYR A 68 -1.56 -14.40 -10.56
N LEU A 69 -0.50 -15.05 -10.08
CA LEU A 69 -0.05 -14.92 -8.69
C LEU A 69 0.34 -13.49 -8.34
N TYR A 70 0.98 -12.78 -9.27
CA TYR A 70 1.35 -11.37 -9.07
C TYR A 70 0.13 -10.45 -8.94
N ALA A 71 -0.89 -10.64 -9.76
CA ALA A 71 -2.11 -9.83 -9.73
C ALA A 71 -3.04 -10.18 -8.54
N TYR A 72 -2.90 -11.39 -7.96
CA TYR A 72 -3.82 -11.93 -6.95
C TYR A 72 -4.00 -11.04 -5.72
N PRO A 73 -2.95 -10.46 -5.09
CA PRO A 73 -3.12 -9.57 -3.94
C PRO A 73 -4.01 -8.37 -4.26
N LEU A 74 -3.75 -7.68 -5.38
CA LEU A 74 -4.51 -6.51 -5.79
C LEU A 74 -5.99 -6.83 -6.06
N ILE A 75 -6.26 -7.94 -6.75
CA ILE A 75 -7.62 -8.40 -7.04
C ILE A 75 -8.35 -8.79 -5.75
N SER A 76 -7.67 -9.51 -4.85
CA SER A 76 -8.22 -9.94 -3.56
C SER A 76 -8.57 -8.74 -2.66
N MET A 77 -7.68 -7.73 -2.63
CA MET A 77 -7.94 -6.47 -1.92
C MET A 77 -9.17 -5.76 -2.49
N GLU A 78 -9.32 -5.72 -3.82
CA GLU A 78 -10.47 -5.08 -4.45
C GLU A 78 -11.79 -5.81 -4.11
N MET A 79 -11.83 -7.16 -4.17
CA MET A 79 -13.03 -7.92 -3.81
C MET A 79 -13.37 -7.73 -2.33
N THR A 80 -12.37 -7.74 -1.46
CA THR A 80 -12.56 -7.47 -0.02
C THR A 80 -13.07 -6.06 0.22
N ARG A 81 -12.51 -5.06 -0.49
CA ARG A 81 -12.96 -3.67 -0.41
C ARG A 81 -14.42 -3.53 -0.80
N ARG A 82 -14.85 -4.15 -1.92
CA ARG A 82 -16.26 -4.11 -2.37
C ARG A 82 -17.19 -4.65 -1.30
N LEU A 83 -16.90 -5.82 -0.75
CA LEU A 83 -17.70 -6.44 0.32
C LEU A 83 -17.75 -5.61 1.61
N SER A 84 -16.63 -4.94 1.94
CA SER A 84 -16.51 -4.17 3.17
C SER A 84 -17.13 -2.79 3.08
N THR A 85 -17.19 -2.18 1.87
CA THR A 85 -17.54 -0.76 1.72
C THR A 85 -18.86 -0.49 1.01
N ASN A 86 -19.49 -1.50 0.40
CA ASN A 86 -20.76 -1.33 -0.30
C ASN A 86 -21.95 -1.31 0.66
N VAL A 87 -21.92 -0.39 1.58
CA VAL A 87 -22.91 -0.16 2.64
C VAL A 87 -23.23 1.33 2.72
N ALA A 88 -24.46 1.66 3.12
CA ALA A 88 -24.91 3.06 3.20
C ALA A 88 -24.26 3.82 4.37
N ASP A 89 -23.95 3.12 5.45
CA ASP A 89 -23.43 3.68 6.70
C ASP A 89 -22.64 2.62 7.50
N THR A 90 -22.23 2.97 8.73
CA THR A 90 -21.38 2.15 9.61
C THR A 90 -22.17 1.22 10.55
N ARG A 91 -23.46 0.99 10.34
CA ARG A 91 -24.28 0.17 11.23
C ARG A 91 -24.12 -1.34 11.04
N GLN A 92 -23.59 -1.77 9.91
CA GLN A 92 -23.31 -3.18 9.67
C GLN A 92 -21.97 -3.58 10.33
N PHE A 93 -21.97 -4.76 10.95
CA PHE A 93 -20.78 -5.28 11.63
C PHE A 93 -19.59 -5.38 10.67
N ALA A 94 -18.45 -4.83 11.06
CA ALA A 94 -17.19 -4.83 10.31
C ALA A 94 -17.23 -4.15 8.92
N LYS A 95 -18.30 -3.41 8.58
CA LYS A 95 -18.47 -2.73 7.29
C LYS A 95 -18.69 -1.23 7.49
N ALA A 96 -18.08 -0.43 6.63
CA ALA A 96 -18.26 1.02 6.59
C ALA A 96 -18.07 1.54 5.16
N PRO A 97 -18.70 2.64 4.77
CA PRO A 97 -18.36 3.32 3.52
C PRO A 97 -16.89 3.72 3.48
N MET A 98 -16.36 3.98 2.27
CA MET A 98 -15.01 4.51 2.10
C MET A 98 -14.77 5.71 3.02
N ASN A 99 -13.54 5.81 3.54
CA ASN A 99 -13.10 6.91 4.42
C ASN A 99 -13.84 7.00 5.76
N GLN A 100 -14.47 5.92 6.21
CA GLN A 100 -15.14 5.85 7.52
C GLN A 100 -14.71 4.60 8.28
N PHE A 101 -14.57 4.72 9.61
CA PHE A 101 -14.24 3.58 10.46
C PHE A 101 -15.47 2.73 10.77
N ALA A 102 -15.34 1.41 10.56
CA ALA A 102 -16.16 0.38 11.19
C ALA A 102 -15.50 0.00 12.51
N ASN A 103 -15.99 0.51 13.60
CA ASN A 103 -15.52 0.16 14.95
C ASN A 103 -16.30 -1.06 15.45
N LEU A 104 -15.60 -2.19 15.65
CA LEU A 104 -16.23 -3.40 16.16
C LEU A 104 -16.48 -3.28 17.66
N PRO A 105 -17.73 -3.45 18.11
CA PRO A 105 -18.10 -3.27 19.51
C PRO A 105 -17.75 -4.47 20.40
N ALA A 106 -17.44 -5.61 19.78
CA ALA A 106 -17.11 -6.86 20.47
C ALA A 106 -16.18 -7.72 19.60
N PHE A 107 -15.65 -8.78 20.17
CA PHE A 107 -14.96 -9.79 19.37
C PHE A 107 -15.90 -10.40 18.33
N PRO A 108 -15.43 -10.68 17.12
CA PRO A 108 -16.16 -11.50 16.17
C PRO A 108 -16.49 -12.86 16.79
N ASP A 109 -17.70 -13.33 16.62
CA ASP A 109 -18.12 -14.66 17.05
C ASP A 109 -17.82 -15.75 16.00
N ALA A 110 -18.16 -16.99 16.31
CA ALA A 110 -17.90 -18.12 15.44
C ALA A 110 -18.67 -18.11 14.10
N THR A 111 -19.66 -17.24 13.93
CA THR A 111 -20.43 -17.08 12.69
C THR A 111 -19.79 -16.08 11.72
N TYR A 112 -18.79 -15.32 12.18
CA TYR A 112 -18.09 -14.35 11.36
C TYR A 112 -17.05 -15.02 10.45
N THR A 113 -17.28 -14.97 9.14
CA THR A 113 -16.48 -15.65 8.12
C THR A 113 -15.78 -14.72 7.14
N ASP A 114 -15.99 -13.39 7.24
CA ASP A 114 -15.44 -12.43 6.28
C ASP A 114 -13.90 -12.32 6.36
N ILE A 115 -13.32 -12.58 7.55
CA ILE A 115 -11.87 -12.58 7.77
C ILE A 115 -11.48 -13.85 8.52
N ALA A 116 -10.48 -14.56 8.01
CA ALA A 116 -9.96 -15.75 8.65
C ALA A 116 -9.23 -15.43 9.97
N ARG A 117 -9.52 -16.19 11.02
CA ARG A 117 -8.80 -16.18 12.31
C ARG A 117 -8.73 -14.79 12.99
N PRO A 118 -9.87 -14.13 13.27
CA PRO A 118 -9.86 -12.92 14.07
C PRO A 118 -9.28 -13.21 15.47
N ASN A 119 -8.58 -12.21 16.06
CA ASN A 119 -8.06 -12.36 17.42
C ASN A 119 -9.12 -12.05 18.47
N ALA A 120 -8.85 -12.46 19.72
CA ALA A 120 -9.68 -12.20 20.90
C ALA A 120 -8.95 -11.34 21.97
N ASP A 121 -7.94 -10.57 21.58
CA ASP A 121 -7.15 -9.72 22.48
C ASP A 121 -7.40 -8.23 22.22
N THR A 122 -7.92 -7.89 21.02
CA THR A 122 -8.16 -6.51 20.61
C THR A 122 -9.51 -6.36 19.94
N LEU A 123 -10.14 -5.21 20.08
CA LEU A 123 -11.25 -4.81 19.23
C LEU A 123 -10.73 -4.11 17.97
N TYR A 124 -11.37 -4.38 16.85
CA TYR A 124 -10.97 -3.83 15.57
C TYR A 124 -11.60 -2.47 15.26
N SER A 125 -10.85 -1.64 14.54
CA SER A 125 -11.32 -0.43 13.87
C SER A 125 -10.88 -0.50 12.42
N LEU A 126 -11.78 -0.84 11.51
CA LEU A 126 -11.49 -1.10 10.10
C LEU A 126 -11.87 0.11 9.26
N MET A 127 -11.02 0.51 8.31
CA MET A 127 -11.34 1.60 7.40
C MET A 127 -10.66 1.38 6.04
N TRP A 128 -11.45 1.37 4.99
CA TRP A 128 -10.93 1.51 3.64
C TRP A 128 -10.86 2.99 3.28
N PHE A 129 -9.72 3.45 2.80
CA PHE A 129 -9.52 4.83 2.39
C PHE A 129 -9.36 4.97 0.88
N ASP A 130 -9.75 6.14 0.37
CA ASP A 130 -9.48 6.63 -0.98
C ASP A 130 -9.00 8.06 -0.87
N VAL A 131 -7.75 8.30 -1.27
CA VAL A 131 -7.08 9.61 -1.28
C VAL A 131 -6.77 10.11 -2.69
N SER A 132 -7.40 9.52 -3.72
CA SER A 132 -7.21 9.88 -5.12
C SER A 132 -7.58 11.33 -5.44
N LYS A 133 -8.42 11.96 -4.63
CA LYS A 133 -8.88 13.34 -4.84
C LYS A 133 -8.18 14.32 -3.92
N GLU A 134 -7.98 13.96 -2.67
CA GLU A 134 -7.40 14.81 -1.63
C GLU A 134 -6.94 13.98 -0.44
N PRO A 135 -6.07 14.51 0.43
CA PRO A 135 -5.69 13.85 1.67
C PRO A 135 -6.88 13.60 2.60
N LEU A 136 -6.83 12.46 3.29
CA LEU A 136 -7.75 12.12 4.37
C LEU A 136 -7.06 12.34 5.72
N LEU A 137 -7.62 13.19 6.54
CA LEU A 137 -7.18 13.42 7.91
C LEU A 137 -7.80 12.34 8.81
N ILE A 138 -7.00 11.79 9.72
CA ILE A 138 -7.43 10.87 10.76
C ILE A 138 -7.06 11.49 12.11
N ASN A 139 -8.06 11.86 12.88
CA ASN A 139 -7.87 12.19 14.28
C ASN A 139 -7.77 10.89 15.08
N VAL A 140 -6.74 10.77 15.90
CA VAL A 140 -6.54 9.66 16.82
C VAL A 140 -6.54 10.26 18.22
N SER A 141 -7.51 9.91 19.05
CA SER A 141 -7.59 10.41 20.42
C SER A 141 -6.46 9.85 21.29
N ASP A 142 -6.18 10.49 22.42
CA ASP A 142 -5.29 9.95 23.44
C ASP A 142 -5.82 8.58 23.91
N SER A 143 -4.96 7.56 23.86
CA SER A 143 -5.32 6.21 24.27
C SER A 143 -5.22 5.98 25.79
N ALA A 144 -4.83 7.00 26.55
CA ALA A 144 -4.59 6.93 28.01
C ALA A 144 -3.61 5.80 28.38
N GLY A 145 -2.57 5.61 27.57
CA GLY A 145 -1.58 4.55 27.77
C GLY A 145 -2.02 3.16 27.27
N ARG A 146 -3.26 3.00 26.77
CA ARG A 146 -3.76 1.75 26.21
C ARG A 146 -2.98 1.42 24.93
N TYR A 147 -2.62 0.14 24.80
CA TYR A 147 -1.98 -0.34 23.57
C TYR A 147 -2.97 -0.32 22.39
N TYR A 148 -2.54 0.26 21.31
CA TYR A 148 -3.23 0.22 20.03
C TYR A 148 -2.23 0.24 18.88
N LEU A 149 -2.68 -0.18 17.70
CA LEU A 149 -1.99 0.01 16.42
C LEU A 149 -3.00 0.20 15.30
N LEU A 150 -2.63 1.04 14.35
CA LEU A 150 -3.36 1.31 13.10
C LEU A 150 -2.42 0.99 11.93
N PRO A 151 -2.17 -0.29 11.60
CA PRO A 151 -1.43 -0.63 10.40
C PRO A 151 -2.24 -0.20 9.17
N MET A 152 -1.53 0.41 8.21
CA MET A 152 -2.08 0.89 6.96
C MET A 152 -1.48 0.08 5.83
N LEU A 153 -2.33 -0.62 5.10
CA LEU A 153 -1.96 -1.45 3.97
C LEU A 153 -2.30 -0.72 2.67
N ASP A 154 -1.39 -0.81 1.71
CA ASP A 154 -1.68 -0.42 0.34
C ASP A 154 -2.51 -1.50 -0.38
N MET A 155 -2.87 -1.27 -1.64
CA MET A 155 -3.66 -2.24 -2.41
C MET A 155 -2.87 -3.48 -2.85
N TRP A 156 -1.55 -3.51 -2.62
CA TRP A 156 -0.68 -4.67 -2.84
C TRP A 156 -0.48 -5.51 -1.58
N THR A 157 -1.16 -5.17 -0.48
CA THR A 157 -1.10 -5.78 0.85
C THR A 157 0.13 -5.43 1.69
N ASP A 158 0.99 -4.53 1.21
CA ASP A 158 2.15 -4.09 1.97
C ASP A 158 1.76 -3.11 3.07
N VAL A 159 2.28 -3.34 4.27
CA VAL A 159 2.10 -2.41 5.40
C VAL A 159 3.10 -1.27 5.25
N PHE A 160 2.66 -0.12 4.73
CA PHE A 160 3.51 1.05 4.53
C PHE A 160 3.61 1.96 5.75
N GLN A 161 2.68 1.88 6.68
CA GLN A 161 2.65 2.65 7.92
C GLN A 161 2.00 1.86 9.04
N SER A 162 2.52 2.00 10.25
CA SER A 162 1.89 1.48 11.47
C SER A 162 1.95 2.53 12.55
N THR A 163 0.84 3.27 12.72
CA THR A 163 0.68 4.24 13.79
C THR A 163 0.23 3.52 15.05
N GLY A 164 0.75 3.87 16.22
CA GLY A 164 0.34 3.24 17.46
C GLY A 164 1.35 3.35 18.59
N SER A 165 1.06 2.69 19.68
CA SER A 165 1.79 2.83 20.96
C SER A 165 3.29 2.58 20.85
N ARG A 166 3.74 1.72 19.92
CA ARG A 166 5.15 1.38 19.75
C ARG A 166 5.90 2.27 18.75
N THR A 167 5.19 3.03 17.93
CA THR A 167 5.77 3.81 16.84
C THR A 167 5.62 5.30 17.05
N THR A 168 4.38 5.77 17.27
CA THR A 168 4.06 7.19 17.37
C THR A 168 3.59 7.60 18.77
N GLY A 169 3.44 6.63 19.69
CA GLY A 169 3.04 6.89 21.08
C GLY A 169 1.54 6.81 21.31
N THR A 170 1.14 7.19 22.53
CA THR A 170 -0.24 7.03 23.04
C THR A 170 -1.03 8.34 23.12
N SER A 171 -0.36 9.48 22.98
CA SER A 171 -1.01 10.79 23.00
C SER A 171 -1.88 11.02 21.75
N ALA A 172 -2.77 12.00 21.81
CA ALA A 172 -3.60 12.39 20.69
C ALA A 172 -2.73 12.80 19.47
N GLN A 173 -3.14 12.40 18.28
CA GLN A 173 -2.41 12.60 17.03
C GLN A 173 -3.37 12.99 15.90
N LEU A 174 -2.86 13.72 14.93
CA LEU A 174 -3.52 14.00 13.68
C LEU A 174 -2.67 13.46 12.53
N LEU A 175 -3.19 12.49 11.79
CA LEU A 175 -2.54 11.90 10.62
C LEU A 175 -3.18 12.47 9.36
N ALA A 176 -2.41 12.58 8.27
CA ALA A 176 -2.91 12.94 6.96
C ALA A 176 -2.43 11.90 5.95
N ILE A 177 -3.30 10.98 5.53
CA ILE A 177 -2.99 10.05 4.44
C ILE A 177 -3.13 10.81 3.13
N ALA A 178 -2.11 10.73 2.27
CA ALA A 178 -2.09 11.39 0.98
C ALA A 178 -1.42 10.51 -0.08
N GLU A 179 -1.71 10.77 -1.34
CA GLU A 179 -0.98 10.15 -2.47
C GLU A 179 0.52 10.44 -2.41
N PRO A 180 1.37 9.60 -3.03
CA PRO A 180 2.84 9.72 -2.94
C PRO A 180 3.36 11.07 -3.43
N ARG A 181 2.72 11.66 -4.43
CA ARG A 181 3.13 12.91 -5.07
C ARG A 181 2.34 14.12 -4.62
N TRP A 182 1.42 13.95 -3.67
CA TRP A 182 0.64 15.07 -3.18
C TRP A 182 1.53 16.18 -2.62
N GLN A 183 1.23 17.40 -3.01
CA GLN A 183 1.91 18.61 -2.54
C GLN A 183 0.85 19.61 -2.09
N GLY A 184 0.96 20.09 -0.90
CA GLY A 184 0.03 21.04 -0.33
C GLY A 184 0.36 21.33 1.12
N GLN A 185 -0.49 22.13 1.75
CA GLN A 185 -0.34 22.48 3.17
C GLN A 185 -1.31 21.64 4.00
N LEU A 186 -0.80 21.11 5.09
CA LEU A 186 -1.57 20.39 6.09
C LEU A 186 -1.87 21.28 7.30
N PRO A 187 -2.91 20.97 8.06
CA PRO A 187 -3.13 21.58 9.37
C PRO A 187 -1.90 21.46 10.28
N SER A 188 -1.69 22.46 11.13
CA SER A 188 -0.61 22.43 12.11
C SER A 188 -0.67 21.17 12.98
N GLY A 189 0.46 20.50 13.16
CA GLY A 189 0.57 19.28 13.93
C GLY A 189 0.12 18.00 13.20
N ALA A 190 -0.36 18.08 11.97
CA ALA A 190 -0.68 16.89 11.18
C ALA A 190 0.58 16.20 10.67
N MET A 191 0.68 14.91 10.90
CA MET A 191 1.74 14.05 10.40
C MET A 191 1.36 13.52 9.00
N LEU A 192 2.15 13.86 7.98
CA LEU A 192 1.94 13.35 6.63
C LEU A 192 2.32 11.89 6.52
N VAL A 193 1.37 11.07 6.06
CA VAL A 193 1.53 9.65 5.74
C VAL A 193 1.33 9.48 4.25
N ARG A 194 2.37 9.10 3.52
CA ARG A 194 2.29 8.89 2.07
C ARG A 194 1.92 7.45 1.76
N SER A 195 0.72 7.27 1.19
CA SER A 195 0.27 5.96 0.73
C SER A 195 0.88 5.64 -0.64
N PRO A 196 1.44 4.44 -0.86
CA PRO A 196 1.93 4.02 -2.18
C PRO A 196 0.83 3.96 -3.25
N THR A 197 -0.41 3.70 -2.83
CA THR A 197 -1.59 3.57 -3.69
C THR A 197 -2.67 4.57 -3.29
N ALA A 198 -3.54 4.94 -4.23
CA ALA A 198 -4.63 5.89 -3.94
C ALA A 198 -5.67 5.32 -2.96
N CYS A 199 -5.89 4.01 -3.00
CA CYS A 199 -6.72 3.30 -2.04
C CYS A 199 -5.87 2.45 -1.10
N GLY A 200 -6.44 2.08 0.04
CA GLY A 200 -5.80 1.16 0.98
C GLY A 200 -6.69 0.83 2.17
N TRP A 201 -6.13 0.08 3.11
CA TRP A 201 -6.89 -0.48 4.23
C TRP A 201 -6.19 -0.24 5.57
N VAL A 202 -6.89 0.36 6.51
CA VAL A 202 -6.46 0.46 7.92
C VAL A 202 -7.10 -0.67 8.70
N ILE A 203 -6.28 -1.53 9.32
CA ILE A 203 -6.73 -2.63 10.17
C ILE A 203 -6.38 -2.32 11.62
N GLY A 204 -7.08 -1.37 12.20
CA GLY A 204 -6.86 -0.91 13.57
C GLY A 204 -7.16 -1.99 14.61
N ARG A 205 -6.34 -2.04 15.65
CA ARG A 205 -6.47 -2.95 16.79
C ARG A 205 -6.26 -2.19 18.08
N THR A 206 -7.22 -2.29 18.99
CA THR A 206 -7.15 -1.66 20.33
C THR A 206 -7.25 -2.74 21.37
N GLN A 207 -6.25 -2.85 22.25
CA GLN A 207 -6.22 -3.84 23.33
C GLN A 207 -7.46 -3.73 24.21
N THR A 208 -8.01 -4.88 24.58
CA THR A 208 -9.06 -4.99 25.59
C THR A 208 -8.74 -6.10 26.58
N ASN A 209 -9.13 -5.90 27.84
CA ASN A 209 -9.01 -6.88 28.90
C ASN A 209 -10.34 -7.66 29.10
N GLY A 210 -11.07 -7.88 28.02
CA GLY A 210 -12.35 -8.58 28.00
C GLY A 210 -13.55 -7.63 28.09
N LYS A 211 -14.75 -8.21 28.24
CA LYS A 211 -16.03 -7.46 28.15
C LYS A 211 -16.16 -6.30 29.13
N ALA A 212 -15.62 -6.43 30.33
CA ALA A 212 -15.67 -5.36 31.34
C ALA A 212 -14.88 -4.09 30.94
N ASP A 213 -13.98 -4.21 29.97
CA ASP A 213 -13.12 -3.13 29.49
C ASP A 213 -13.64 -2.48 28.18
N TYR A 214 -14.70 -3.02 27.58
CA TYR A 214 -15.18 -2.58 26.27
C TYR A 214 -15.54 -1.09 26.23
N ASP A 215 -16.16 -0.53 27.27
CA ASP A 215 -16.56 0.88 27.31
C ASP A 215 -15.34 1.82 27.14
N ALA A 216 -14.22 1.47 27.77
CA ALA A 216 -12.99 2.25 27.65
C ALA A 216 -12.40 2.14 26.23
N VAL A 217 -12.49 0.96 25.59
CA VAL A 217 -12.08 0.77 24.20
C VAL A 217 -13.00 1.55 23.25
N HIS A 218 -14.30 1.47 23.43
CA HIS A 218 -15.28 2.20 22.61
C HIS A 218 -15.07 3.72 22.69
N LYS A 219 -14.70 4.24 23.86
CA LYS A 219 -14.35 5.65 24.03
C LYS A 219 -13.15 6.05 23.16
N PHE A 220 -12.12 5.21 23.12
CA PHE A 220 -10.97 5.43 22.24
C PHE A 220 -11.37 5.32 20.75
N GLN A 221 -12.11 4.27 20.38
CA GLN A 221 -12.58 4.05 19.02
C GLN A 221 -13.45 5.22 18.51
N ALA A 222 -14.30 5.79 19.35
CA ALA A 222 -15.12 6.96 19.03
C ALA A 222 -14.28 8.22 18.70
N GLY A 223 -13.03 8.25 19.14
CA GLY A 223 -12.08 9.32 18.82
C GLY A 223 -11.31 9.10 17.49
N LEU A 224 -11.51 7.95 16.81
CA LEU A 224 -10.99 7.72 15.47
C LEU A 224 -11.94 8.37 14.45
N ILE A 225 -11.66 9.63 14.12
CA ILE A 225 -12.51 10.43 13.24
C ILE A 225 -11.76 10.77 11.96
N THR A 226 -12.42 10.61 10.84
CA THR A 226 -11.89 10.94 9.51
C THR A 226 -12.51 12.20 8.96
N THR A 227 -11.70 13.02 8.29
CA THR A 227 -12.15 14.26 7.66
C THR A 227 -11.35 14.49 6.37
N PRO A 228 -11.99 14.70 5.20
CA PRO A 228 -11.26 15.15 4.01
C PRO A 228 -10.57 16.49 4.29
N LEU A 229 -9.40 16.71 3.68
CA LEU A 229 -8.64 17.95 3.93
C LEU A 229 -9.45 19.21 3.62
N SER A 230 -10.25 19.19 2.55
CA SER A 230 -11.11 20.32 2.14
C SER A 230 -12.21 20.65 3.17
N GLU A 231 -12.54 19.72 4.04
CA GLU A 231 -13.55 19.87 5.11
C GLU A 231 -12.94 20.15 6.49
N TRP A 232 -11.61 20.22 6.59
CA TRP A 232 -10.94 20.49 7.85
C TRP A 232 -11.32 21.86 8.43
N GLY A 233 -11.61 21.90 9.71
CA GLY A 233 -12.07 23.11 10.41
C GLY A 233 -13.55 23.44 10.22
N LYS A 234 -14.29 22.62 9.47
CA LYS A 234 -15.74 22.75 9.28
C LYS A 234 -16.50 21.68 10.08
N SER A 235 -17.81 21.86 10.18
CA SER A 235 -18.71 20.83 10.75
C SER A 235 -18.96 19.76 9.66
N TYR A 236 -18.03 18.82 9.54
CA TYR A 236 -18.13 17.73 8.56
C TYR A 236 -18.94 16.55 9.09
N ARG A 237 -19.84 16.05 8.28
CA ARG A 237 -20.50 14.75 8.46
C ARG A 237 -20.37 13.97 7.16
N PRO A 238 -19.88 12.73 7.20
CA PRO A 238 -19.80 11.91 6.01
C PRO A 238 -21.18 11.79 5.35
N PRO A 239 -21.29 11.98 4.03
CA PRO A 239 -22.55 11.75 3.31
C PRO A 239 -22.91 10.26 3.34
N ALA A 240 -24.20 9.95 3.16
CA ALA A 240 -24.60 8.58 2.88
C ALA A 240 -23.93 8.07 1.60
N ALA A 241 -23.37 6.87 1.66
CA ALA A 241 -22.71 6.28 0.51
C ALA A 241 -23.71 5.70 -0.48
N ALA A 242 -23.40 5.82 -1.76
CA ALA A 242 -24.13 5.12 -2.81
C ALA A 242 -23.77 3.62 -2.77
N ILE A 243 -24.79 2.78 -2.84
CA ILE A 243 -24.63 1.33 -2.93
C ILE A 243 -24.58 0.94 -4.41
N ASN A 244 -23.60 0.14 -4.80
CA ASN A 244 -23.54 -0.46 -6.12
C ASN A 244 -24.37 -1.77 -6.10
N PRO A 245 -25.52 -1.84 -6.78
CA PRO A 245 -26.38 -3.02 -6.76
C PRO A 245 -25.81 -4.22 -7.53
N ASP A 246 -24.83 -3.99 -8.41
CA ASP A 246 -24.24 -5.00 -9.27
C ASP A 246 -23.13 -5.80 -8.58
N TRP A 247 -22.70 -5.38 -7.38
CA TRP A 247 -21.68 -6.11 -6.64
C TRP A 247 -22.26 -7.27 -5.87
N ASP A 248 -21.64 -8.44 -6.01
CA ASP A 248 -22.00 -9.62 -5.22
C ASP A 248 -21.61 -9.41 -3.75
N MET A 249 -22.61 -9.24 -2.90
CA MET A 249 -22.43 -9.01 -1.47
C MET A 249 -22.57 -10.30 -0.64
N LYS A 250 -22.72 -11.46 -1.28
CA LYS A 250 -23.01 -12.74 -0.60
C LYS A 250 -21.85 -13.73 -0.68
N THR A 251 -21.17 -13.78 -1.84
CA THR A 251 -20.04 -14.69 -2.05
C THR A 251 -18.81 -14.12 -1.35
N PRO A 252 -18.07 -14.90 -0.55
CA PRO A 252 -16.79 -14.47 0.05
C PRO A 252 -15.80 -13.95 -0.99
N ALA A 253 -14.93 -13.01 -0.60
CA ALA A 253 -14.01 -12.37 -1.54
C ALA A 253 -13.10 -13.36 -2.26
N VAL A 254 -12.58 -14.37 -1.56
CA VAL A 254 -11.73 -15.41 -2.14
C VAL A 254 -12.47 -16.20 -3.23
N ASP A 255 -13.72 -16.59 -2.95
CA ASP A 255 -14.54 -17.35 -3.92
C ASP A 255 -14.93 -16.48 -5.13
N GLN A 256 -15.06 -15.16 -4.95
CA GLN A 256 -15.26 -14.24 -6.06
C GLN A 256 -14.04 -14.19 -6.96
N VAL A 257 -12.84 -14.14 -6.38
CA VAL A 257 -11.57 -14.13 -7.15
C VAL A 257 -11.41 -15.43 -7.93
N GLU A 258 -11.64 -16.58 -7.29
CA GLU A 258 -11.55 -17.91 -7.93
C GLU A 258 -12.53 -18.10 -9.08
N LYS A 259 -13.66 -17.42 -9.08
CA LYS A 259 -14.66 -17.47 -10.14
C LYS A 259 -14.42 -16.54 -11.30
N LEU A 260 -13.41 -15.66 -11.21
CA LEU A 260 -13.09 -14.75 -12.31
C LEU A 260 -12.41 -15.52 -13.43
N GLY A 261 -13.01 -15.51 -14.62
CA GLY A 261 -12.30 -15.98 -15.82
C GLY A 261 -11.16 -15.01 -16.19
N ALA A 262 -10.13 -15.52 -16.86
CA ALA A 262 -8.90 -14.79 -17.19
C ALA A 262 -9.16 -13.42 -17.84
N ALA A 263 -10.12 -13.31 -18.76
CA ALA A 263 -10.45 -12.04 -19.41
C ALA A 263 -10.85 -10.96 -18.40
N VAL A 264 -11.73 -11.30 -17.46
CA VAL A 264 -12.22 -10.38 -16.43
C VAL A 264 -11.10 -10.09 -15.41
N TYR A 265 -10.38 -11.14 -14.99
CA TYR A 265 -9.30 -11.04 -14.02
C TYR A 265 -8.21 -10.05 -14.45
N PHE A 266 -7.65 -10.25 -15.64
CA PHE A 266 -6.57 -9.39 -16.12
C PHE A 266 -7.06 -8.01 -16.61
N SER A 267 -8.29 -7.88 -17.08
CA SER A 267 -8.89 -6.58 -17.36
C SER A 267 -9.08 -5.78 -16.08
N LEU A 268 -9.56 -6.42 -15.00
CA LEU A 268 -9.69 -5.78 -13.69
C LEU A 268 -8.32 -5.39 -13.12
N PHE A 269 -7.32 -6.28 -13.22
CA PHE A 269 -5.95 -5.98 -12.81
C PHE A 269 -5.43 -4.70 -13.48
N THR A 270 -5.51 -4.61 -14.81
CA THR A 270 -5.00 -3.44 -15.53
C THR A 270 -5.78 -2.17 -15.22
N GLU A 271 -7.07 -2.26 -14.94
CA GLU A 271 -7.88 -1.12 -14.50
C GLU A 271 -7.48 -0.63 -13.11
N LEU A 272 -7.33 -1.53 -12.15
CA LEU A 272 -6.96 -1.21 -10.78
C LEU A 272 -5.58 -0.55 -10.69
N THR A 273 -4.65 -0.93 -11.55
CA THR A 273 -3.29 -0.37 -11.56
C THR A 273 -3.22 1.07 -12.04
N LYS A 274 -4.30 1.67 -12.55
CA LYS A 274 -4.37 3.10 -12.85
C LYS A 274 -4.23 3.98 -11.61
N LEU A 275 -4.85 3.57 -10.51
CA LEU A 275 -4.82 4.29 -9.22
C LEU A 275 -3.90 3.61 -8.20
N ASN A 276 -3.53 2.37 -8.45
CA ASN A 276 -2.72 1.55 -7.56
C ASN A 276 -1.52 0.99 -8.34
N PRO A 277 -0.55 1.85 -8.68
CA PRO A 277 0.57 1.44 -9.51
C PRO A 277 1.40 0.34 -8.82
N PRO A 278 2.00 -0.58 -9.61
CA PRO A 278 2.97 -1.55 -9.11
C PRO A 278 4.16 -0.89 -8.43
N HIS A 279 4.86 -1.62 -7.58
CA HIS A 279 6.08 -1.15 -6.96
C HIS A 279 7.23 -1.09 -7.97
N ALA A 280 8.16 -0.17 -7.77
CA ALA A 280 9.27 0.05 -8.70
C ALA A 280 10.15 -1.19 -8.89
N ASN A 281 10.20 -2.09 -7.89
CA ASN A 281 11.01 -3.32 -7.93
C ASN A 281 10.35 -4.46 -8.72
N ASP A 282 9.09 -4.32 -9.13
CA ASP A 282 8.33 -5.38 -9.79
C ASP A 282 8.58 -5.43 -11.31
N TYR A 283 9.48 -4.56 -11.82
CA TYR A 283 9.76 -4.47 -13.25
C TYR A 283 10.04 -5.81 -13.96
N PRO A 284 10.65 -6.85 -13.32
CA PRO A 284 10.93 -8.10 -14.03
C PRO A 284 9.64 -8.84 -14.43
N ILE A 285 8.68 -8.97 -13.51
CA ILE A 285 7.40 -9.62 -13.82
C ILE A 285 6.55 -8.75 -14.73
N LEU A 286 6.57 -7.43 -14.56
CA LEU A 286 5.84 -6.49 -15.42
C LEU A 286 6.33 -6.55 -16.87
N GLU A 287 7.63 -6.73 -17.11
CA GLU A 287 8.17 -6.91 -18.44
C GLU A 287 7.71 -8.22 -19.08
N GLN A 288 7.64 -9.31 -18.31
CA GLN A 288 7.09 -10.59 -18.78
C GLN A 288 5.60 -10.47 -19.13
N MET A 289 4.81 -9.86 -18.25
CA MET A 289 3.38 -9.60 -18.47
C MET A 289 3.15 -8.73 -19.71
N ARG A 290 3.98 -7.72 -19.91
CA ARG A 290 3.91 -6.85 -21.09
C ARG A 290 4.07 -7.61 -22.40
N ARG A 291 4.92 -8.65 -22.44
CA ARG A 291 5.10 -9.53 -23.60
C ARG A 291 3.86 -10.39 -23.89
N MET A 292 2.99 -10.57 -22.90
CA MET A 292 1.69 -11.21 -23.04
C MET A 292 0.56 -10.20 -23.31
N GLY A 293 0.88 -8.91 -23.46
CA GLY A 293 -0.10 -7.84 -23.69
C GLY A 293 -0.75 -7.30 -22.41
N ILE A 294 -0.29 -7.71 -21.23
CA ILE A 294 -0.82 -7.24 -19.94
C ILE A 294 0.07 -6.10 -19.46
N GLU A 295 -0.44 -4.86 -19.55
CA GLU A 295 0.30 -3.67 -19.13
C GLU A 295 -0.49 -2.89 -18.07
N PRO A 296 0.12 -2.55 -16.91
CA PRO A 296 -0.52 -1.74 -15.89
C PRO A 296 -1.11 -0.44 -16.45
N GLY A 297 -2.36 -0.14 -16.10
CA GLY A 297 -3.05 1.08 -16.51
C GLY A 297 -3.55 1.11 -17.95
N LYS A 298 -3.26 0.09 -18.77
CA LYS A 298 -3.74 -0.02 -20.16
C LYS A 298 -4.86 -1.05 -20.28
N PRO A 299 -5.86 -0.82 -21.14
CA PRO A 299 -6.91 -1.82 -21.37
C PRO A 299 -6.32 -3.15 -21.84
N PHE A 300 -6.75 -4.24 -21.23
CA PHE A 300 -6.42 -5.60 -21.63
C PHE A 300 -7.63 -6.28 -22.29
N ALA A 301 -7.42 -6.99 -23.38
CA ALA A 301 -8.45 -7.77 -24.08
C ALA A 301 -7.86 -9.14 -24.45
N LEU A 302 -8.32 -10.18 -23.74
CA LEU A 302 -7.81 -11.55 -23.89
C LEU A 302 -7.99 -12.09 -25.32
N ASP A 303 -9.11 -11.77 -25.97
CA ASP A 303 -9.44 -12.17 -27.35
C ASP A 303 -8.49 -11.59 -28.43
N LYS A 304 -7.69 -10.58 -28.07
CA LYS A 304 -6.67 -9.99 -28.95
C LYS A 304 -5.27 -10.56 -28.74
N ALA A 305 -5.08 -11.38 -27.71
CA ALA A 305 -3.82 -12.07 -27.48
C ALA A 305 -3.64 -13.26 -28.46
N SER A 306 -2.42 -13.80 -28.57
CA SER A 306 -2.19 -15.01 -29.36
C SER A 306 -2.95 -16.20 -28.76
N PRO A 307 -3.33 -17.22 -29.55
CA PRO A 307 -4.03 -18.40 -29.04
C PRO A 307 -3.29 -19.10 -27.88
N GLU A 308 -1.97 -19.15 -27.93
CA GLU A 308 -1.13 -19.74 -26.88
C GLU A 308 -1.25 -18.95 -25.56
N VAL A 309 -1.24 -17.60 -25.65
CA VAL A 309 -1.40 -16.72 -24.49
C VAL A 309 -2.83 -16.83 -23.92
N GLN A 310 -3.85 -16.90 -24.79
CA GLN A 310 -5.24 -17.09 -24.36
C GLN A 310 -5.41 -18.39 -23.57
N SER A 311 -4.87 -19.50 -24.08
CA SER A 311 -4.90 -20.80 -23.42
C SER A 311 -4.20 -20.75 -22.06
N ALA A 312 -2.94 -20.28 -22.05
CA ALA A 312 -2.12 -20.25 -20.85
C ALA A 312 -2.72 -19.38 -19.74
N LEU A 313 -3.27 -18.20 -20.07
CA LEU A 313 -3.91 -17.34 -19.09
C LEU A 313 -5.23 -17.94 -18.56
N SER A 314 -5.95 -18.69 -19.40
CA SER A 314 -7.18 -19.37 -19.00
C SER A 314 -6.92 -20.60 -18.12
N GLU A 315 -5.74 -21.21 -18.24
CA GLU A 315 -5.35 -22.38 -17.43
C GLU A 315 -4.66 -21.98 -16.11
N ALA A 316 -4.20 -20.72 -16.00
CA ALA A 316 -3.49 -20.22 -14.83
C ALA A 316 -4.40 -19.78 -13.67
N GLY A 317 -5.73 -19.58 -13.93
CA GLY A 317 -6.69 -18.99 -12.99
C GLY A 317 -7.75 -19.93 -12.45
#